data_b1b58137a13973382a1b991552a59b0f
#
_entry.id   b1b58137a13973382a1b991552a59b0f
#
_cell.length_a   1.000
_cell.length_b   1.000
_cell.length_c   1.000
_cell.angle_alpha   90.00
_cell.angle_beta   90.00
_cell.angle_gamma   90.00
#
_symmetry.space_group_name_H-M   'P 1'
#
loop_
_entity.id
_entity.type
_entity.pdbx_description
1 polymer ?
#
loop_
_entity_poly.entity_id
_entity_poly.type
_entity_poly.pdbx_seq_one_letter_code
_entity_poly.pdbx_strand_id
1 'polypeptide(L)'
;MRFTSLVVELIRARPLLVFWIVALFQAVMWLTVPLLLYRGPPDGLATALAFGREYQVGTDLGPPLAFWLADIAYRAAGSHMIGVYLLSQLCIIVAFRVLFELARTMVGSQQAVLALLLTMTATAFGAPSLTFGPQVLALPLWSLLLLHAWRIVGQGRNAWFALSIEAGLLLLTTPDAAGLLLALAVFALATERGRKALDSVDPLFALLVIAVLALPYLIWLVRADALGAPPWPDIFELHLRLLRWGELIVSLLLATAGLVLLVVLNSSLVNRTSEDAPVIVRPPADPLAQTFVYVFALAPALGGTLVAALFGVDHVIGGAPIALSMSGLAIVLLTGELIHLRRLRLLRAAWLAAVVTPALAVIAMVAGQPWFANTEVATSLPASAISAYFGESFERRTNRPLRAVAGDPQLAALLALGASRPHLLLDDTPERTPWITPAKFAELGGVVVWRASDTAGTPPEAIARRFPGIVPEIPRTFDRLVNGRLPLLRIGWAIVRPKAP
;
A
#
# COMPACT_ATOMS: atom_id res chain seq x y z
N MET A 1 8.87 17.00 38.32
CA MET A 1 8.62 15.70 37.66
C MET A 1 9.50 15.59 36.43
N ARG A 2 10.26 14.53 36.28
CA ARG A 2 11.10 14.33 35.09
C ARG A 2 10.18 13.91 33.93
N PHE A 3 10.32 14.52 32.76
CA PHE A 3 9.48 14.28 31.56
C PHE A 3 9.39 12.79 31.14
N THR A 4 10.35 11.97 31.59
CA THR A 4 10.39 10.52 31.37
C THR A 4 9.37 9.74 32.23
N SER A 5 9.00 10.22 33.40
CA SER A 5 7.96 9.61 34.24
C SER A 5 6.57 9.88 33.66
N LEU A 6 6.40 11.05 33.06
CA LEU A 6 5.11 11.49 32.50
C LEU A 6 4.65 10.61 31.33
N VAL A 7 5.55 10.13 30.47
CA VAL A 7 5.18 9.22 29.36
C VAL A 7 4.68 7.88 29.90
N VAL A 8 5.35 7.31 30.90
CA VAL A 8 4.92 6.03 31.51
C VAL A 8 3.60 6.20 32.25
N GLU A 9 3.43 7.29 32.98
CA GLU A 9 2.16 7.60 33.65
C GLU A 9 1.02 7.79 32.64
N LEU A 10 1.28 8.43 31.50
CA LEU A 10 0.31 8.54 30.40
C LEU A 10 -0.06 7.18 29.83
N ILE A 11 0.91 6.29 29.59
CA ILE A 11 0.65 4.93 29.13
C ILE A 11 -0.21 4.16 30.15
N ARG A 12 0.04 4.35 31.44
CA ARG A 12 -0.72 3.69 32.50
C ARG A 12 -2.14 4.28 32.66
N ALA A 13 -2.25 5.61 32.68
CA ALA A 13 -3.50 6.29 32.98
C ALA A 13 -4.41 6.47 31.75
N ARG A 14 -3.83 6.75 30.57
CA ARG A 14 -4.57 7.10 29.36
C ARG A 14 -3.98 6.47 28.11
N PRO A 15 -3.93 5.13 28.00
CA PRO A 15 -3.31 4.43 26.86
C PRO A 15 -3.91 4.82 25.51
N LEU A 16 -5.23 5.01 25.43
CA LEU A 16 -5.90 5.45 24.21
C LEU A 16 -5.47 6.85 23.74
N LEU A 17 -5.18 7.76 24.69
CA LEU A 17 -4.66 9.10 24.36
C LEU A 17 -3.26 9.00 23.75
N VAL A 18 -2.39 8.16 24.32
CA VAL A 18 -1.04 7.91 23.76
C VAL A 18 -1.14 7.35 22.33
N PHE A 19 -2.05 6.40 22.12
CA PHE A 19 -2.35 5.89 20.79
C PHE A 19 -2.66 7.02 19.79
N TRP A 20 -3.64 7.89 20.13
CA TRP A 20 -4.05 8.96 19.22
C TRP A 20 -2.94 9.97 18.94
N ILE A 21 -2.18 10.35 19.96
CA ILE A 21 -1.05 11.29 19.80
C ILE A 21 -0.05 10.72 18.79
N VAL A 22 0.31 9.45 18.93
CA VAL A 22 1.33 8.83 18.08
C VAL A 22 0.81 8.53 16.67
N ALA A 23 -0.41 8.01 16.55
CA ALA A 23 -1.03 7.73 15.26
C ALA A 23 -1.22 9.01 14.43
N LEU A 24 -1.70 10.08 15.06
CA LEU A 24 -1.84 11.39 14.39
C LEU A 24 -0.49 12.01 14.06
N PHE A 25 0.50 11.92 14.94
CA PHE A 25 1.87 12.38 14.63
C PHE A 25 2.43 11.69 13.39
N GLN A 26 2.32 10.35 13.32
CA GLN A 26 2.76 9.59 12.15
C GLN A 26 2.00 9.99 10.88
N ALA A 27 0.67 10.10 10.96
CA ALA A 27 -0.15 10.48 9.83
C ALA A 27 0.17 11.89 9.31
N VAL A 28 0.32 12.86 10.20
CA VAL A 28 0.69 14.24 9.84
C VAL A 28 2.07 14.27 9.21
N MET A 29 3.05 13.57 9.79
CA MET A 29 4.40 13.47 9.24
C MET A 29 4.39 12.91 7.80
N TRP A 30 3.71 11.76 7.58
CA TRP A 30 3.64 11.15 6.26
C TRP A 30 2.74 11.89 5.27
N LEU A 31 1.80 12.70 5.73
CA LEU A 31 1.02 13.60 4.87
C LEU A 31 1.85 14.82 4.46
N THR A 32 2.69 15.34 5.35
CA THR A 32 3.50 16.53 5.10
C THR A 32 4.58 16.29 4.03
N VAL A 33 5.18 15.08 4.01
CA VAL A 33 6.22 14.72 3.02
C VAL A 33 5.75 14.94 1.56
N PRO A 34 4.66 14.31 1.08
CA PRO A 34 4.24 14.51 -0.31
C PRO A 34 3.70 15.91 -0.58
N LEU A 35 3.05 16.55 0.39
CA LEU A 35 2.53 17.91 0.20
C LEU A 35 3.62 18.95 0.00
N LEU A 36 4.78 18.79 0.61
CA LEU A 36 5.89 19.74 0.50
C LEU A 36 6.86 19.40 -0.62
N LEU A 37 7.03 18.11 -0.95
CA LEU A 37 8.11 17.66 -1.82
C LEU A 37 7.63 17.11 -3.17
N TYR A 38 6.39 16.66 -3.32
CA TYR A 38 5.97 16.03 -4.55
C TYR A 38 5.33 17.03 -5.52
N ARG A 39 5.85 17.08 -6.74
CA ARG A 39 5.22 17.80 -7.86
C ARG A 39 4.38 16.90 -8.75
N GLY A 40 4.60 15.60 -8.67
CA GLY A 40 3.84 14.56 -9.33
C GLY A 40 3.53 13.41 -8.40
N PRO A 41 2.61 12.52 -8.77
CA PRO A 41 2.30 11.32 -8.00
C PRO A 41 3.50 10.35 -7.99
N PRO A 42 3.63 9.51 -6.95
CA PRO A 42 4.55 8.38 -6.96
C PRO A 42 4.29 7.44 -8.13
N ASP A 43 5.30 6.60 -8.45
CA ASP A 43 5.19 5.62 -9.54
C ASP A 43 3.94 4.75 -9.40
N GLY A 44 3.27 4.50 -10.53
CA GLY A 44 2.06 3.68 -10.61
C GLY A 44 0.77 4.37 -10.14
N LEU A 45 0.84 5.41 -9.28
CA LEU A 45 -0.37 6.04 -8.74
C LEU A 45 -1.17 6.82 -9.80
N ALA A 46 -0.48 7.45 -10.77
CA ALA A 46 -1.15 8.10 -11.89
C ALA A 46 -1.95 7.10 -12.74
N THR A 47 -1.35 5.94 -13.05
CA THR A 47 -2.01 4.85 -13.77
C THR A 47 -3.17 4.27 -12.98
N ALA A 48 -2.99 4.06 -11.67
CA ALA A 48 -4.05 3.59 -10.78
C ALA A 48 -5.27 4.53 -10.78
N LEU A 49 -5.05 5.85 -10.75
CA LEU A 49 -6.12 6.85 -10.83
C LEU A 49 -6.77 6.91 -12.21
N ALA A 50 -5.99 6.75 -13.29
CA ALA A 50 -6.52 6.67 -14.65
C ALA A 50 -7.43 5.44 -14.83
N PHE A 51 -7.03 4.30 -14.26
CA PHE A 51 -7.84 3.06 -14.27
C PHE A 51 -9.06 3.17 -13.34
N GLY A 52 -8.89 3.74 -12.15
CA GLY A 52 -9.98 3.94 -11.19
C GLY A 52 -11.13 4.79 -11.74
N ARG A 53 -10.82 5.79 -12.56
CA ARG A 53 -11.80 6.61 -13.26
C ARG A 53 -12.77 5.80 -14.15
N GLU A 54 -12.30 4.72 -14.74
CA GLU A 54 -13.08 3.92 -15.68
C GLU A 54 -14.09 3.00 -15.01
N TYR A 55 -14.03 2.86 -13.68
CA TYR A 55 -14.94 2.02 -12.86
C TYR A 55 -15.13 0.60 -13.39
N GLN A 56 -14.07 0.04 -13.99
CA GLN A 56 -14.08 -1.36 -14.42
C GLN A 56 -14.14 -2.29 -13.21
N VAL A 57 -14.82 -3.43 -13.36
CA VAL A 57 -14.96 -4.43 -12.28
C VAL A 57 -13.68 -5.18 -12.00
N GLY A 58 -12.75 -5.19 -12.96
CA GLY A 58 -11.42 -5.76 -12.85
C GLY A 58 -10.53 -5.22 -13.96
N THR A 59 -9.24 -5.20 -13.71
CA THR A 59 -8.20 -4.81 -14.66
C THR A 59 -6.98 -5.68 -14.47
N ASP A 60 -5.99 -5.59 -15.34
CA ASP A 60 -4.70 -6.23 -15.18
C ASP A 60 -3.93 -5.78 -13.92
N LEU A 61 -4.28 -4.62 -13.37
CA LEU A 61 -3.74 -4.15 -12.08
C LEU A 61 -4.38 -4.88 -10.88
N GLY A 62 -5.44 -5.66 -11.10
CA GLY A 62 -6.11 -6.45 -10.07
C GLY A 62 -7.55 -6.04 -9.77
N PRO A 63 -8.05 -6.38 -8.57
CA PRO A 63 -9.41 -6.08 -8.12
C PRO A 63 -9.68 -4.58 -8.01
N PRO A 64 -10.94 -4.14 -8.16
CA PRO A 64 -11.25 -2.74 -8.47
C PRO A 64 -11.28 -1.79 -7.28
N LEU A 65 -11.52 -2.28 -6.04
CA LEU A 65 -11.94 -1.44 -4.92
C LEU A 65 -10.92 -0.35 -4.56
N ALA A 66 -9.63 -0.69 -4.57
CA ALA A 66 -8.58 0.28 -4.25
C ALA A 66 -8.53 1.41 -5.30
N PHE A 67 -8.68 1.08 -6.57
CA PHE A 67 -8.65 2.06 -7.67
C PHE A 67 -9.87 2.97 -7.67
N TRP A 68 -11.06 2.40 -7.40
CA TRP A 68 -12.29 3.20 -7.26
C TRP A 68 -12.21 4.18 -6.10
N LEU A 69 -11.75 3.72 -4.93
CA LEU A 69 -11.61 4.59 -3.76
C LEU A 69 -10.54 5.66 -3.96
N ALA A 70 -9.44 5.35 -4.67
CA ALA A 70 -8.44 6.35 -5.04
C ALA A 70 -9.04 7.47 -5.90
N ASP A 71 -9.82 7.12 -6.93
CA ASP A 71 -10.47 8.10 -7.80
C ASP A 71 -11.53 8.92 -7.06
N ILE A 72 -12.35 8.28 -6.21
CA ILE A 72 -13.35 8.97 -5.38
C ILE A 72 -12.65 9.98 -4.45
N ALA A 73 -11.57 9.57 -3.76
CA ALA A 73 -10.82 10.45 -2.87
C ALA A 73 -10.15 11.62 -3.62
N TYR A 74 -9.61 11.35 -4.81
CA TYR A 74 -9.05 12.36 -5.68
C TYR A 74 -10.09 13.41 -6.07
N ARG A 75 -11.28 12.99 -6.53
CA ARG A 75 -12.38 13.89 -6.89
C ARG A 75 -12.95 14.65 -5.70
N ALA A 76 -13.14 13.98 -4.56
CA ALA A 76 -13.66 14.61 -3.35
C ALA A 76 -12.78 15.76 -2.85
N ALA A 77 -11.47 15.69 -3.15
CA ALA A 77 -10.52 16.77 -2.85
C ALA A 77 -10.38 17.79 -4.00
N GLY A 78 -11.35 17.91 -4.89
CA GLY A 78 -11.32 18.85 -6.02
C GLY A 78 -10.29 18.45 -7.10
N SER A 79 -10.12 17.18 -7.36
CA SER A 79 -9.12 16.61 -8.28
C SER A 79 -7.67 16.93 -7.85
N HIS A 80 -7.43 16.85 -6.55
CA HIS A 80 -6.12 17.08 -5.96
C HIS A 80 -5.60 15.82 -5.23
N MET A 81 -4.29 15.55 -5.35
CA MET A 81 -3.65 14.37 -4.76
C MET A 81 -3.75 14.28 -3.23
N ILE A 82 -4.01 15.40 -2.55
CA ILE A 82 -4.21 15.43 -1.10
C ILE A 82 -5.30 14.44 -0.63
N GLY A 83 -6.37 14.28 -1.42
CA GLY A 83 -7.45 13.34 -1.09
C GLY A 83 -6.96 11.90 -1.02
N VAL A 84 -6.09 11.51 -1.96
CA VAL A 84 -5.52 10.17 -2.02
C VAL A 84 -4.53 9.94 -0.85
N TYR A 85 -3.69 10.94 -0.55
CA TYR A 85 -2.77 10.87 0.59
C TYR A 85 -3.50 10.82 1.92
N LEU A 86 -4.58 11.59 2.08
CA LEU A 86 -5.45 11.54 3.28
C LEU A 86 -6.12 10.16 3.43
N LEU A 87 -6.65 9.60 2.32
CA LEU A 87 -7.24 8.26 2.33
C LEU A 87 -6.21 7.21 2.77
N SER A 88 -4.98 7.31 2.28
CA SER A 88 -3.91 6.41 2.66
C SER A 88 -3.61 6.47 4.17
N GLN A 89 -3.44 7.68 4.72
CA GLN A 89 -3.18 7.83 6.14
C GLN A 89 -4.39 7.42 7.00
N LEU A 90 -5.60 7.62 6.52
CA LEU A 90 -6.82 7.12 7.18
C LEU A 90 -6.82 5.59 7.27
N CYS A 91 -6.44 4.89 6.19
CA CYS A 91 -6.29 3.42 6.21
C CYS A 91 -5.29 2.97 7.28
N ILE A 92 -4.13 3.62 7.39
CA ILE A 92 -3.11 3.31 8.41
C ILE A 92 -3.65 3.55 9.83
N ILE A 93 -4.31 4.70 10.07
CA ILE A 93 -4.89 5.02 11.38
C ILE A 93 -5.96 3.99 11.77
N VAL A 94 -6.86 3.65 10.84
CA VAL A 94 -7.93 2.66 11.08
C VAL A 94 -7.32 1.30 11.39
N ALA A 95 -6.33 0.86 10.63
CA ALA A 95 -5.65 -0.41 10.88
C ALA A 95 -5.02 -0.44 12.28
N PHE A 96 -4.27 0.58 12.65
CA PHE A 96 -3.67 0.68 13.98
C PHE A 96 -4.72 0.75 15.10
N ARG A 97 -5.84 1.45 14.87
CA ARG A 97 -6.94 1.51 15.85
C ARG A 97 -7.57 0.14 16.07
N VAL A 98 -7.75 -0.62 15.01
CA VAL A 98 -8.30 -1.98 15.07
C VAL A 98 -7.30 -2.94 15.72
N LEU A 99 -6.02 -2.88 15.36
CA LEU A 99 -4.96 -3.68 15.98
C LEU A 99 -4.81 -3.36 17.48
N PHE A 100 -4.95 -2.09 17.87
CA PHE A 100 -4.99 -1.71 19.28
C PHE A 100 -6.16 -2.38 20.00
N GLU A 101 -7.36 -2.38 19.40
CA GLU A 101 -8.55 -3.00 19.96
C GLU A 101 -8.39 -4.52 20.09
N LEU A 102 -7.83 -5.16 19.07
CA LEU A 102 -7.50 -6.58 19.09
C LEU A 102 -6.50 -6.89 20.22
N ALA A 103 -5.37 -6.19 20.26
CA ALA A 103 -4.34 -6.35 21.29
C ALA A 103 -4.89 -6.12 22.71
N ARG A 104 -5.74 -5.07 22.88
CA ARG A 104 -6.36 -4.76 24.16
C ARG A 104 -7.18 -5.93 24.74
N THR A 105 -7.84 -6.68 23.89
CA THR A 105 -8.62 -7.85 24.32
C THR A 105 -7.76 -9.03 24.79
N MET A 106 -6.48 -9.07 24.40
CA MET A 106 -5.55 -10.19 24.68
C MET A 106 -4.56 -9.85 25.80
N VAL A 107 -4.00 -8.63 25.78
CA VAL A 107 -2.89 -8.24 26.67
C VAL A 107 -3.21 -7.01 27.55
N GLY A 108 -4.44 -6.48 27.48
CA GLY A 108 -4.82 -5.27 28.17
C GLY A 108 -4.31 -3.98 27.49
N SER A 109 -4.89 -2.85 27.89
CA SER A 109 -4.70 -1.58 27.17
C SER A 109 -3.28 -1.02 27.24
N GLN A 110 -2.56 -1.23 28.34
CA GLN A 110 -1.21 -0.70 28.54
C GLN A 110 -0.18 -1.43 27.67
N GLN A 111 -0.24 -2.75 27.62
CA GLN A 111 0.65 -3.54 26.76
C GLN A 111 0.25 -3.46 25.29
N ALA A 112 -1.05 -3.26 24.99
CA ALA A 112 -1.52 -3.03 23.63
C ALA A 112 -0.91 -1.76 23.01
N VAL A 113 -0.79 -0.68 23.79
CA VAL A 113 -0.08 0.54 23.32
C VAL A 113 1.39 0.25 23.03
N LEU A 114 2.08 -0.51 23.90
CA LEU A 114 3.48 -0.86 23.68
C LEU A 114 3.65 -1.71 22.42
N ALA A 115 2.76 -2.70 22.22
CA ALA A 115 2.75 -3.52 21.01
C ALA A 115 2.62 -2.64 19.76
N LEU A 116 1.72 -1.68 19.79
CA LEU A 116 1.49 -0.78 18.66
C LEU A 116 2.66 0.18 18.43
N LEU A 117 3.22 0.77 19.50
CA LEU A 117 4.42 1.61 19.41
C LEU A 117 5.60 0.86 18.78
N LEU A 118 5.75 -0.43 19.07
CA LEU A 118 6.74 -1.30 18.43
C LEU A 118 6.40 -1.52 16.95
N THR A 119 5.16 -1.90 16.61
CA THR A 119 4.74 -2.15 15.23
C THR A 119 4.94 -0.90 14.35
N MET A 120 4.64 0.29 14.86
CA MET A 120 4.81 1.55 14.13
C MET A 120 6.26 1.87 13.74
N THR A 121 7.25 1.26 14.38
CA THR A 121 8.67 1.46 14.01
C THR A 121 9.08 0.64 12.79
N ALA A 122 8.25 -0.30 12.34
CA ALA A 122 8.51 -1.01 11.09
C ALA A 122 8.31 -0.07 9.90
N THR A 123 9.32 0.00 9.01
CA THR A 123 9.32 0.92 7.87
C THR A 123 8.20 0.66 6.87
N ALA A 124 7.62 -0.56 6.89
CA ALA A 124 6.48 -0.95 6.06
C ALA A 124 5.23 -0.06 6.26
N PHE A 125 5.08 0.58 7.42
CA PHE A 125 3.96 1.50 7.70
C PHE A 125 4.28 2.97 7.41
N GLY A 126 5.46 3.23 6.88
CA GLY A 126 5.95 4.56 6.56
C GLY A 126 5.86 4.89 5.06
N ALA A 127 7.02 4.92 4.38
CA ALA A 127 7.13 5.29 2.97
C ALA A 127 6.14 4.56 2.04
N PRO A 128 5.86 3.24 2.17
CA PRO A 128 4.86 2.57 1.33
C PRO A 128 3.45 3.15 1.44
N SER A 129 3.10 3.79 2.57
CA SER A 129 1.81 4.45 2.73
C SER A 129 1.62 5.71 1.89
N LEU A 130 2.68 6.23 1.27
CA LEU A 130 2.61 7.39 0.35
C LEU A 130 2.00 7.02 -1.01
N THR A 131 2.01 5.73 -1.37
CA THR A 131 1.40 5.22 -2.60
C THR A 131 0.15 4.45 -2.24
N PHE A 132 -1.00 5.11 -2.27
CA PHE A 132 -2.27 4.42 -2.03
C PHE A 132 -2.51 3.36 -3.11
N GLY A 133 -2.89 2.17 -2.67
CA GLY A 133 -3.16 1.03 -3.54
C GLY A 133 -3.71 -0.17 -2.78
N PRO A 134 -3.79 -1.33 -3.44
CA PRO A 134 -4.34 -2.55 -2.85
C PRO A 134 -3.73 -2.93 -1.50
N GLN A 135 -2.42 -2.84 -1.35
CA GLN A 135 -1.72 -3.19 -0.10
C GLN A 135 -2.08 -2.28 1.08
N VAL A 136 -2.28 -0.97 0.82
CA VAL A 136 -2.65 0.00 1.86
C VAL A 136 -4.09 -0.19 2.28
N LEU A 137 -5.01 -0.41 1.32
CA LEU A 137 -6.42 -0.66 1.63
C LEU A 137 -6.65 -2.04 2.26
N ALA A 138 -5.87 -3.05 1.90
CA ALA A 138 -5.98 -4.38 2.49
C ALA A 138 -5.65 -4.39 3.99
N LEU A 139 -4.78 -3.50 4.47
CA LEU A 139 -4.33 -3.48 5.86
C LEU A 139 -5.47 -3.25 6.88
N PRO A 140 -6.32 -2.21 6.77
CA PRO A 140 -7.45 -2.06 7.69
C PRO A 140 -8.48 -3.19 7.56
N LEU A 141 -8.74 -3.71 6.36
CA LEU A 141 -9.65 -4.83 6.14
C LEU A 141 -9.13 -6.11 6.79
N TRP A 142 -7.85 -6.41 6.63
CA TRP A 142 -7.20 -7.54 7.29
C TRP A 142 -7.21 -7.41 8.82
N SER A 143 -6.92 -6.22 9.33
CA SER A 143 -6.95 -5.94 10.76
C SER A 143 -8.35 -6.16 11.35
N LEU A 144 -9.40 -5.74 10.65
CA LEU A 144 -10.80 -5.97 11.01
C LEU A 144 -11.15 -7.46 10.97
N LEU A 145 -10.73 -8.18 9.93
CA LEU A 145 -10.90 -9.63 9.84
C LEU A 145 -10.28 -10.35 11.03
N LEU A 146 -9.05 -9.99 11.42
CA LEU A 146 -8.41 -10.57 12.60
C LEU A 146 -9.17 -10.26 13.89
N LEU A 147 -9.67 -9.02 14.03
CA LEU A 147 -10.47 -8.62 15.20
C LEU A 147 -11.77 -9.41 15.28
N HIS A 148 -12.51 -9.54 14.17
CA HIS A 148 -13.78 -10.24 14.15
C HIS A 148 -13.59 -11.76 14.24
N ALA A 149 -12.57 -12.31 13.61
CA ALA A 149 -12.18 -13.71 13.79
C ALA A 149 -11.85 -14.02 15.26
N TRP A 150 -11.10 -13.14 15.93
CA TRP A 150 -10.83 -13.28 17.36
C TRP A 150 -12.10 -13.17 18.21
N ARG A 151 -13.01 -12.25 17.86
CA ARG A 151 -14.32 -12.17 18.55
C ARG A 151 -15.12 -13.47 18.45
N ILE A 152 -15.09 -14.12 17.28
CA ILE A 152 -15.78 -15.40 17.05
C ILE A 152 -15.08 -16.55 17.80
N VAL A 153 -13.79 -16.77 17.51
CA VAL A 153 -13.06 -17.95 17.98
C VAL A 153 -12.58 -17.79 19.43
N GLY A 154 -12.10 -16.61 19.80
CA GLY A 154 -11.53 -16.37 21.14
C GLY A 154 -12.56 -15.94 22.16
N GLN A 155 -13.57 -15.16 21.79
CA GLN A 155 -14.56 -14.58 22.72
C GLN A 155 -15.95 -15.23 22.61
N GLY A 156 -16.18 -16.11 21.64
CA GLY A 156 -17.50 -16.74 21.42
C GLY A 156 -18.62 -15.77 21.07
N ARG A 157 -18.27 -14.61 20.45
CA ARG A 157 -19.24 -13.59 20.05
C ARG A 157 -19.62 -13.77 18.59
N ASN A 158 -20.88 -13.59 18.24
CA ASN A 158 -21.30 -13.60 16.84
C ASN A 158 -20.82 -12.31 16.14
N ALA A 159 -19.92 -12.45 15.18
CA ALA A 159 -19.40 -11.39 14.34
C ALA A 159 -19.29 -11.82 12.86
N TRP A 160 -19.98 -12.89 12.47
CA TRP A 160 -19.89 -13.50 11.14
C TRP A 160 -20.30 -12.55 10.03
N PHE A 161 -21.34 -11.72 10.24
CA PHE A 161 -21.78 -10.75 9.25
C PHE A 161 -20.72 -9.69 8.95
N ALA A 162 -20.08 -9.12 9.98
CA ALA A 162 -19.00 -8.15 9.79
C ALA A 162 -17.80 -8.81 9.10
N LEU A 163 -17.40 -10.00 9.55
CA LEU A 163 -16.31 -10.77 8.96
C LEU A 163 -16.56 -11.07 7.47
N SER A 164 -17.80 -11.40 7.10
CA SER A 164 -18.15 -11.71 5.70
C SER A 164 -18.03 -10.49 4.77
N ILE A 165 -18.46 -9.31 5.24
CA ILE A 165 -18.32 -8.06 4.49
C ILE A 165 -16.84 -7.74 4.30
N GLU A 166 -16.05 -7.81 5.37
CA GLU A 166 -14.62 -7.51 5.34
C GLU A 166 -13.85 -8.48 4.43
N ALA A 167 -14.19 -9.76 4.46
CA ALA A 167 -13.61 -10.77 3.57
C ALA A 167 -13.96 -10.51 2.10
N GLY A 168 -15.22 -10.18 1.80
CA GLY A 168 -15.66 -9.82 0.46
C GLY A 168 -14.98 -8.56 -0.06
N LEU A 169 -14.88 -7.52 0.77
CA LEU A 169 -14.15 -6.29 0.42
C LEU A 169 -12.65 -6.53 0.24
N LEU A 170 -12.05 -7.42 1.03
CA LEU A 170 -10.64 -7.77 0.88
C LEU A 170 -10.38 -8.49 -0.46
N LEU A 171 -11.27 -9.40 -0.89
CA LEU A 171 -11.22 -10.03 -2.22
C LEU A 171 -11.36 -9.03 -3.36
N LEU A 172 -12.15 -7.97 -3.17
CA LEU A 172 -12.26 -6.87 -4.12
C LEU A 172 -11.08 -5.88 -4.05
N THR A 173 -10.16 -6.05 -3.10
CA THR A 173 -9.01 -5.15 -2.90
C THR A 173 -7.73 -5.74 -3.46
N THR A 174 -7.46 -7.02 -3.21
CA THR A 174 -6.20 -7.67 -3.60
C THR A 174 -6.43 -9.15 -3.95
N PRO A 175 -5.75 -9.69 -4.97
CA PRO A 175 -5.79 -11.11 -5.27
C PRO A 175 -5.18 -11.96 -4.14
N ASP A 176 -4.28 -11.39 -3.35
CA ASP A 176 -3.64 -12.03 -2.19
C ASP A 176 -4.64 -12.41 -1.08
N ALA A 177 -5.83 -11.82 -1.11
CA ALA A 177 -6.90 -12.08 -0.14
C ALA A 177 -7.22 -13.57 0.00
N ALA A 178 -7.19 -14.31 -1.10
CA ALA A 178 -7.48 -15.75 -1.10
C ALA A 178 -6.52 -16.52 -0.18
N GLY A 179 -5.21 -16.22 -0.23
CA GLY A 179 -4.19 -16.82 0.64
C GLY A 179 -4.37 -16.44 2.11
N LEU A 180 -4.71 -15.17 2.38
CA LEU A 180 -4.96 -14.68 3.72
C LEU A 180 -6.22 -15.31 4.35
N LEU A 181 -7.30 -15.43 3.58
CA LEU A 181 -8.55 -16.06 4.01
C LEU A 181 -8.36 -17.58 4.20
N LEU A 182 -7.54 -18.22 3.37
CA LEU A 182 -7.16 -19.63 3.55
C LEU A 182 -6.41 -19.82 4.88
N ALA A 183 -5.47 -18.97 5.22
CA ALA A 183 -4.76 -19.04 6.49
C ALA A 183 -5.73 -18.91 7.68
N LEU A 184 -6.73 -18.03 7.58
CA LEU A 184 -7.76 -17.87 8.60
C LEU A 184 -8.66 -19.11 8.71
N ALA A 185 -9.07 -19.69 7.59
CA ALA A 185 -9.86 -20.92 7.54
C ALA A 185 -9.09 -22.11 8.13
N VAL A 186 -7.82 -22.26 7.78
CA VAL A 186 -6.93 -23.31 8.36
C VAL A 186 -6.82 -23.16 9.88
N PHE A 187 -6.63 -21.94 10.38
CA PHE A 187 -6.60 -21.68 11.82
C PHE A 187 -7.92 -22.06 12.50
N ALA A 188 -9.06 -21.69 11.91
CA ALA A 188 -10.37 -22.07 12.45
C ALA A 188 -10.57 -23.59 12.50
N LEU A 189 -10.18 -24.30 11.43
CA LEU A 189 -10.27 -25.77 11.38
C LEU A 189 -9.28 -26.47 12.31
N ALA A 190 -8.09 -25.92 12.51
CA ALA A 190 -7.06 -26.49 13.36
C ALA A 190 -7.37 -26.37 14.87
N THR A 191 -8.15 -25.35 15.26
CA THR A 191 -8.44 -25.08 16.68
C THR A 191 -9.81 -25.64 17.10
N GLU A 192 -9.90 -26.15 18.34
CA GLU A 192 -11.17 -26.68 18.85
C GLU A 192 -12.27 -25.63 18.94
N ARG A 193 -11.94 -24.41 19.43
CA ARG A 193 -12.89 -23.29 19.50
C ARG A 193 -13.30 -22.82 18.11
N GLY A 194 -12.38 -22.88 17.14
CA GLY A 194 -12.69 -22.54 15.74
C GLY A 194 -13.65 -23.54 15.11
N ARG A 195 -13.44 -24.85 15.29
CA ARG A 195 -14.39 -25.88 14.80
C ARG A 195 -15.77 -25.72 15.42
N LYS A 196 -15.86 -25.46 16.74
CA LYS A 196 -17.14 -25.18 17.40
C LYS A 196 -17.84 -23.93 16.83
N ALA A 197 -17.09 -22.92 16.45
CA ALA A 197 -17.64 -21.73 15.81
C ALA A 197 -18.17 -22.02 14.39
N LEU A 198 -17.60 -23.00 13.70
CA LEU A 198 -18.02 -23.43 12.37
C LEU A 198 -19.24 -24.36 12.39
N ASP A 199 -19.61 -24.94 13.53
CA ASP A 199 -20.76 -25.85 13.66
C ASP A 199 -22.14 -25.14 13.55
N SER A 200 -22.17 -23.81 13.46
CA SER A 200 -23.38 -23.01 13.28
C SER A 200 -23.70 -22.79 11.80
N VAL A 201 -24.89 -22.23 11.52
CA VAL A 201 -25.32 -21.87 10.16
C VAL A 201 -24.69 -20.56 9.69
N ASP A 202 -24.20 -19.73 10.62
CA ASP A 202 -23.63 -18.40 10.34
C ASP A 202 -22.45 -18.41 9.34
N PRO A 203 -21.50 -19.38 9.38
CA PRO A 203 -20.44 -19.48 8.38
C PRO A 203 -20.97 -19.67 6.94
N LEU A 204 -22.08 -20.40 6.77
CA LEU A 204 -22.67 -20.60 5.46
C LEU A 204 -23.25 -19.28 4.90
N PHE A 205 -23.94 -18.52 5.75
CA PHE A 205 -24.40 -17.18 5.38
C PHE A 205 -23.22 -16.24 5.12
N ALA A 206 -22.15 -16.34 5.89
CA ALA A 206 -20.94 -15.55 5.66
C ALA A 206 -20.32 -15.86 4.28
N LEU A 207 -20.21 -17.14 3.92
CA LEU A 207 -19.75 -17.56 2.59
C LEU A 207 -20.64 -17.02 1.46
N LEU A 208 -21.97 -17.04 1.66
CA LEU A 208 -22.91 -16.48 0.68
C LEU A 208 -22.67 -14.98 0.48
N VAL A 209 -22.51 -14.20 1.56
CA VAL A 209 -22.22 -12.76 1.47
C VAL A 209 -20.90 -12.50 0.76
N ILE A 210 -19.84 -13.24 1.11
CA ILE A 210 -18.53 -13.16 0.44
C ILE A 210 -18.69 -13.45 -1.05
N ALA A 211 -19.39 -14.52 -1.41
CA ALA A 211 -19.62 -14.91 -2.80
C ALA A 211 -20.37 -13.83 -3.59
N VAL A 212 -21.42 -13.25 -3.00
CA VAL A 212 -22.21 -12.18 -3.64
C VAL A 212 -21.35 -10.94 -3.87
N LEU A 213 -20.52 -10.53 -2.90
CA LEU A 213 -19.65 -9.37 -3.04
C LEU A 213 -18.53 -9.60 -4.08
N ALA A 214 -17.93 -10.78 -4.08
CA ALA A 214 -16.84 -11.12 -5.00
C ALA A 214 -17.33 -11.49 -6.42
N LEU A 215 -18.63 -11.83 -6.58
CA LEU A 215 -19.19 -12.36 -7.83
C LEU A 215 -18.86 -11.52 -9.07
N PRO A 216 -19.03 -10.18 -9.08
CA PRO A 216 -18.72 -9.38 -10.26
C PRO A 216 -17.26 -9.53 -10.70
N TYR A 217 -16.33 -9.52 -9.76
CA TYR A 217 -14.90 -9.69 -10.03
C TYR A 217 -14.56 -11.12 -10.46
N LEU A 218 -15.18 -12.13 -9.86
CA LEU A 218 -15.02 -13.53 -10.27
C LEU A 218 -15.51 -13.76 -11.70
N ILE A 219 -16.64 -13.17 -12.08
CA ILE A 219 -17.14 -13.23 -13.48
C ILE A 219 -16.14 -12.57 -14.42
N TRP A 220 -15.56 -11.45 -14.03
CA TRP A 220 -14.53 -10.78 -14.83
C TRP A 220 -13.29 -11.67 -15.00
N LEU A 221 -12.79 -12.29 -13.93
CA LEU A 221 -11.64 -13.20 -13.96
C LEU A 221 -11.86 -14.37 -14.95
N VAL A 222 -13.06 -14.96 -14.95
CA VAL A 222 -13.42 -16.04 -15.88
C VAL A 222 -13.43 -15.54 -17.33
N ARG A 223 -14.03 -14.37 -17.56
CA ARG A 223 -14.14 -13.80 -18.93
C ARG A 223 -12.81 -13.31 -19.48
N ALA A 224 -11.91 -12.84 -18.61
CA ALA A 224 -10.60 -12.37 -19.00
C ALA A 224 -9.54 -13.49 -19.09
N ASP A 225 -9.96 -14.75 -18.87
CA ASP A 225 -9.05 -15.92 -18.78
C ASP A 225 -7.90 -15.70 -17.76
N ALA A 226 -8.18 -14.94 -16.70
CA ALA A 226 -7.21 -14.53 -15.70
C ALA A 226 -7.18 -15.46 -14.46
N LEU A 227 -7.92 -16.58 -14.50
CA LEU A 227 -7.94 -17.59 -13.42
C LEU A 227 -6.77 -18.58 -13.51
N GLY A 228 -5.87 -18.42 -14.46
CA GLY A 228 -4.71 -19.30 -14.61
C GLY A 228 -3.84 -19.27 -13.36
N ALA A 229 -3.72 -20.43 -12.69
CA ALA A 229 -2.70 -20.57 -11.66
C ALA A 229 -1.31 -20.47 -12.32
N PRO A 230 -0.37 -19.71 -11.76
CA PRO A 230 0.99 -19.69 -12.25
C PRO A 230 1.55 -21.13 -12.23
N PRO A 231 2.34 -21.52 -13.24
CA PRO A 231 2.92 -22.87 -13.31
C PRO A 231 3.79 -23.13 -12.08
N TRP A 232 3.78 -24.37 -11.61
CA TRP A 232 4.69 -24.79 -10.55
C TRP A 232 6.14 -24.61 -11.05
N PRO A 233 7.04 -24.12 -10.19
CA PRO A 233 8.44 -23.91 -10.55
C PRO A 233 9.08 -25.26 -10.93
N ASP A 234 9.90 -25.24 -11.98
CA ASP A 234 10.68 -26.40 -12.35
C ASP A 234 11.69 -26.73 -11.22
N ILE A 235 11.99 -28.01 -11.03
CA ILE A 235 12.94 -28.49 -10.00
C ILE A 235 14.30 -27.79 -10.18
N PHE A 236 14.72 -27.53 -11.43
CA PHE A 236 15.97 -26.82 -11.73
C PHE A 236 15.96 -25.34 -11.31
N GLU A 237 14.79 -24.71 -11.18
CA GLU A 237 14.66 -23.33 -10.71
C GLU A 237 14.52 -23.21 -9.18
N LEU A 238 14.32 -24.33 -8.48
CA LEU A 238 14.00 -24.33 -7.06
C LEU A 238 15.06 -23.59 -6.22
N HIS A 239 16.33 -23.73 -6.56
CA HIS A 239 17.40 -23.02 -5.84
C HIS A 239 17.31 -21.49 -6.01
N LEU A 240 16.95 -20.99 -7.20
CA LEU A 240 16.74 -19.56 -7.45
C LEU A 240 15.52 -19.05 -6.68
N ARG A 241 14.45 -19.84 -6.61
CA ARG A 241 13.25 -19.52 -5.84
C ARG A 241 13.56 -19.45 -4.34
N LEU A 242 14.38 -20.35 -3.81
CA LEU A 242 14.81 -20.31 -2.41
C LEU A 242 15.72 -19.12 -2.12
N LEU A 243 16.63 -18.73 -3.03
CA LEU A 243 17.41 -17.50 -2.88
C LEU A 243 16.50 -16.27 -2.84
N ARG A 244 15.51 -16.19 -3.73
CA ARG A 244 14.52 -15.12 -3.73
C ARG A 244 13.69 -15.08 -2.43
N TRP A 245 13.32 -16.25 -1.90
CA TRP A 245 12.68 -16.31 -0.58
C TRP A 245 13.57 -15.71 0.51
N GLY A 246 14.87 -16.02 0.48
CA GLY A 246 15.86 -15.40 1.38
C GLY A 246 15.89 -13.87 1.25
N GLU A 247 15.87 -13.34 0.02
CA GLU A 247 15.84 -11.89 -0.23
C GLU A 247 14.58 -11.23 0.35
N LEU A 248 13.40 -11.85 0.16
CA LEU A 248 12.14 -11.35 0.72
C LEU A 248 12.15 -11.37 2.25
N ILE A 249 12.68 -12.44 2.86
CA ILE A 249 12.82 -12.53 4.34
C ILE A 249 13.78 -11.43 4.84
N VAL A 250 14.94 -11.25 4.19
CA VAL A 250 15.89 -10.20 4.57
C VAL A 250 15.23 -8.81 4.45
N SER A 251 14.46 -8.57 3.40
CA SER A 251 13.75 -7.29 3.24
C SER A 251 12.74 -7.04 4.37
N LEU A 252 12.00 -8.06 4.80
CA LEU A 252 11.10 -7.96 5.95
C LEU A 252 11.87 -7.73 7.26
N LEU A 253 12.99 -8.43 7.47
CA LEU A 253 13.84 -8.23 8.64
C LEU A 253 14.40 -6.81 8.69
N LEU A 254 14.86 -6.28 7.56
CA LEU A 254 15.30 -4.88 7.47
C LEU A 254 14.14 -3.91 7.76
N ALA A 255 12.94 -4.22 7.29
CA ALA A 255 11.76 -3.42 7.61
C ALA A 255 11.44 -3.40 9.12
N THR A 256 11.85 -4.43 9.88
CA THR A 256 11.67 -4.50 11.34
C THR A 256 12.87 -3.97 12.14
N ALA A 257 13.88 -3.39 11.49
CA ALA A 257 15.12 -2.97 12.17
C ALA A 257 14.87 -2.04 13.38
N GLY A 258 13.93 -1.09 13.27
CA GLY A 258 13.54 -0.20 14.37
C GLY A 258 12.95 -0.95 15.55
N LEU A 259 12.10 -1.93 15.30
CA LEU A 259 11.49 -2.79 16.30
C LEU A 259 12.56 -3.66 17.00
N VAL A 260 13.44 -4.31 16.23
CA VAL A 260 14.55 -5.12 16.76
C VAL A 260 15.47 -4.25 17.61
N LEU A 261 15.83 -3.05 17.16
CA LEU A 261 16.65 -2.11 17.92
C LEU A 261 16.04 -1.82 19.30
N LEU A 262 14.74 -1.53 19.36
CA LEU A 262 14.07 -1.23 20.62
C LEU A 262 14.05 -2.43 21.56
N VAL A 263 13.79 -3.62 21.04
CA VAL A 263 13.81 -4.87 21.82
C VAL A 263 15.20 -5.14 22.40
N VAL A 264 16.25 -5.01 21.57
CA VAL A 264 17.65 -5.20 22.00
C VAL A 264 18.03 -4.15 23.07
N LEU A 265 17.70 -2.88 22.85
CA LEU A 265 17.98 -1.82 23.83
C LEU A 265 17.24 -2.02 25.16
N ASN A 266 16.07 -2.68 25.14
CA ASN A 266 15.31 -3.00 26.34
C ASN A 266 15.67 -4.35 26.96
N SER A 267 16.50 -5.16 26.30
CA SER A 267 16.87 -6.49 26.77
C SER A 267 17.77 -6.46 28.01
N SER A 268 17.74 -7.54 28.79
CA SER A 268 18.66 -7.75 29.92
C SER A 268 20.10 -8.03 29.48
N LEU A 269 20.30 -8.42 28.22
CA LEU A 269 21.63 -8.68 27.64
C LEU A 269 22.47 -7.40 27.56
N VAL A 270 21.84 -6.27 27.24
CA VAL A 270 22.53 -4.97 27.08
C VAL A 270 22.46 -4.12 28.34
N ASN A 271 21.39 -4.28 29.14
CA ASN A 271 21.12 -3.38 30.27
C ASN A 271 20.73 -4.15 31.53
N ARG A 272 21.43 -3.89 32.63
CA ARG A 272 20.98 -4.37 33.96
C ARG A 272 19.69 -3.66 34.35
N THR A 273 18.78 -4.42 34.97
CA THR A 273 17.54 -3.87 35.49
C THR A 273 17.86 -2.97 36.69
N SER A 274 17.48 -1.69 36.65
CA SER A 274 17.51 -0.83 37.83
C SER A 274 16.29 -1.17 38.69
N GLU A 275 16.44 -1.15 40.01
CA GLU A 275 15.31 -1.37 40.93
C GLU A 275 14.17 -0.36 40.71
N ASP A 276 14.49 0.84 40.25
CA ASP A 276 13.54 1.92 39.92
C ASP A 276 12.98 1.84 38.50
N ALA A 277 13.23 0.79 37.70
CA ALA A 277 12.73 0.69 36.36
C ALA A 277 11.20 0.58 36.32
N PRO A 278 10.47 1.45 35.60
CA PRO A 278 9.02 1.34 35.54
C PRO A 278 8.60 0.03 34.90
N VAL A 279 7.60 -0.60 35.50
CA VAL A 279 7.06 -1.91 35.08
C VAL A 279 5.66 -1.73 34.54
N ILE A 280 5.37 -2.36 33.41
CA ILE A 280 4.02 -2.47 32.86
C ILE A 280 3.59 -3.93 32.98
N VAL A 281 2.48 -4.14 33.66
CA VAL A 281 1.95 -5.47 34.02
C VAL A 281 0.74 -5.79 33.18
N ARG A 282 0.56 -7.07 32.81
CA ARG A 282 -0.67 -7.59 32.23
C ARG A 282 -1.17 -8.85 32.96
N PRO A 283 -2.46 -9.15 32.83
CA PRO A 283 -2.95 -10.47 33.25
C PRO A 283 -2.38 -11.58 32.34
N PRO A 284 -2.37 -12.83 32.78
CA PRO A 284 -2.01 -13.98 31.94
C PRO A 284 -2.85 -13.99 30.66
N ALA A 285 -2.20 -14.21 29.51
CA ALA A 285 -2.91 -14.30 28.24
C ALA A 285 -3.43 -15.72 28.00
N ASP A 286 -4.63 -15.84 27.44
CA ASP A 286 -5.20 -17.12 27.00
C ASP A 286 -4.20 -17.81 26.04
N PRO A 287 -3.89 -19.14 26.23
CA PRO A 287 -3.05 -19.89 25.30
C PRO A 287 -3.52 -19.82 23.85
N LEU A 288 -4.84 -19.78 23.59
CA LEU A 288 -5.37 -19.61 22.25
C LEU A 288 -5.05 -18.23 21.69
N ALA A 289 -5.06 -17.16 22.51
CA ALA A 289 -4.66 -15.81 22.10
C ALA A 289 -3.18 -15.79 21.69
N GLN A 290 -2.31 -16.47 22.45
CA GLN A 290 -0.90 -16.59 22.09
C GLN A 290 -0.73 -17.31 20.74
N THR A 291 -1.39 -18.46 20.56
CA THR A 291 -1.35 -19.21 19.30
C THR A 291 -1.87 -18.37 18.13
N PHE A 292 -3.00 -17.66 18.32
CA PHE A 292 -3.56 -16.78 17.32
C PHE A 292 -2.55 -15.71 16.87
N VAL A 293 -1.93 -15.02 17.83
CA VAL A 293 -0.97 -13.95 17.52
C VAL A 293 0.26 -14.50 16.82
N TYR A 294 0.83 -15.60 17.27
CA TYR A 294 2.02 -16.18 16.64
C TYR A 294 1.73 -16.73 15.25
N VAL A 295 0.58 -17.39 15.06
CA VAL A 295 0.18 -17.87 13.73
C VAL A 295 0.04 -16.68 12.76
N PHE A 296 -0.70 -15.65 13.14
CA PHE A 296 -0.93 -14.49 12.22
C PHE A 296 0.22 -13.48 12.17
N ALA A 297 1.23 -13.59 13.04
CA ALA A 297 2.50 -12.90 12.86
C ALA A 297 3.45 -13.67 11.93
N LEU A 298 3.45 -15.00 11.96
CA LEU A 298 4.41 -15.83 11.22
C LEU A 298 3.86 -16.30 9.86
N ALA A 299 2.58 -16.67 9.77
CA ALA A 299 2.02 -17.21 8.53
C ALA A 299 2.08 -16.23 7.36
N PRO A 300 1.68 -14.93 7.48
CA PRO A 300 1.87 -13.97 6.39
C PRO A 300 3.35 -13.67 6.13
N ALA A 301 4.19 -13.59 7.17
CA ALA A 301 5.61 -13.25 7.01
C ALA A 301 6.41 -14.39 6.36
N LEU A 302 6.30 -15.62 6.85
CA LEU A 302 7.06 -16.77 6.33
C LEU A 302 6.34 -17.46 5.18
N GLY A 303 5.04 -17.73 5.34
CA GLY A 303 4.23 -18.38 4.32
C GLY A 303 3.98 -17.49 3.12
N GLY A 304 3.63 -16.21 3.36
CA GLY A 304 3.42 -15.22 2.29
C GLY A 304 4.68 -14.95 1.47
N THR A 305 5.85 -14.88 2.10
CA THR A 305 7.14 -14.74 1.36
C THR A 305 7.49 -16.02 0.62
N LEU A 306 7.25 -17.21 1.21
CA LEU A 306 7.54 -18.48 0.54
C LEU A 306 6.66 -18.67 -0.70
N VAL A 307 5.35 -18.44 -0.59
CA VAL A 307 4.42 -18.52 -1.72
C VAL A 307 4.82 -17.50 -2.80
N ALA A 308 5.12 -16.26 -2.43
CA ALA A 308 5.60 -15.25 -3.37
C ALA A 308 6.85 -15.71 -4.12
N ALA A 309 7.84 -16.24 -3.42
CA ALA A 309 9.07 -16.73 -4.02
C ALA A 309 8.82 -17.93 -4.95
N LEU A 310 8.01 -18.91 -4.55
CA LEU A 310 7.71 -20.09 -5.35
C LEU A 310 7.01 -19.72 -6.67
N PHE A 311 6.07 -18.80 -6.63
CA PHE A 311 5.31 -18.39 -7.83
C PHE A 311 5.89 -17.17 -8.55
N GLY A 312 7.06 -16.67 -8.15
CA GLY A 312 7.74 -15.57 -8.83
C GLY A 312 7.07 -14.22 -8.67
N VAL A 313 6.29 -14.04 -7.61
CA VAL A 313 5.67 -12.77 -7.26
C VAL A 313 6.72 -11.85 -6.62
N ASP A 314 6.74 -10.58 -7.01
CA ASP A 314 7.78 -9.62 -6.59
C ASP A 314 7.54 -9.00 -5.21
N HIS A 315 6.42 -9.31 -4.58
CA HIS A 315 6.04 -8.78 -3.28
C HIS A 315 5.55 -9.87 -2.34
N VAL A 316 5.59 -9.61 -1.05
CA VAL A 316 5.05 -10.49 -0.02
C VAL A 316 3.53 -10.60 -0.18
N ILE A 317 2.98 -11.81 -0.16
CA ILE A 317 1.53 -12.01 -0.23
C ILE A 317 0.81 -11.21 0.87
N GLY A 318 -0.14 -10.38 0.47
CA GLY A 318 -0.81 -9.40 1.33
C GLY A 318 -0.02 -8.10 1.57
N GLY A 319 1.25 -8.07 1.18
CA GLY A 319 2.14 -6.94 1.40
C GLY A 319 2.86 -6.95 2.75
N ALA A 320 4.01 -6.26 2.81
CA ALA A 320 4.82 -6.14 4.03
C ALA A 320 4.04 -5.57 5.24
N PRO A 321 3.13 -4.59 5.09
CA PRO A 321 2.34 -4.09 6.22
C PRO A 321 1.48 -5.18 6.89
N ILE A 322 0.84 -6.04 6.11
CA ILE A 322 0.05 -7.17 6.64
C ILE A 322 0.96 -8.19 7.34
N ALA A 323 2.07 -8.56 6.70
CA ALA A 323 3.04 -9.50 7.25
C ALA A 323 3.62 -9.06 8.60
N LEU A 324 3.74 -7.74 8.81
CA LEU A 324 4.32 -7.16 10.04
C LEU A 324 3.28 -6.62 11.03
N SER A 325 2.00 -6.67 10.70
CA SER A 325 0.92 -6.06 11.50
C SER A 325 0.83 -6.59 12.94
N MET A 326 1.12 -7.87 13.14
CA MET A 326 1.05 -8.54 14.46
C MET A 326 2.41 -8.62 15.16
N SER A 327 3.50 -8.15 14.56
CA SER A 327 4.87 -8.31 15.06
C SER A 327 5.09 -7.72 16.46
N GLY A 328 4.63 -6.50 16.70
CA GLY A 328 4.77 -5.84 18.01
C GLY A 328 3.96 -6.56 19.10
N LEU A 329 2.77 -7.08 18.78
CA LEU A 329 1.97 -7.84 19.72
C LEU A 329 2.60 -9.21 20.01
N ALA A 330 3.16 -9.88 19.01
CA ALA A 330 3.89 -11.13 19.19
C ALA A 330 5.09 -10.94 20.14
N ILE A 331 5.85 -9.86 19.97
CA ILE A 331 6.98 -9.53 20.84
C ILE A 331 6.53 -9.23 22.29
N VAL A 332 5.47 -8.46 22.46
CA VAL A 332 4.94 -8.15 23.78
C VAL A 332 4.48 -9.43 24.49
N LEU A 333 3.90 -10.39 23.78
CA LEU A 333 3.56 -11.70 24.34
C LEU A 333 4.80 -12.52 24.72
N LEU A 334 5.86 -12.49 23.90
CA LEU A 334 7.13 -13.17 24.18
C LEU A 334 7.87 -12.59 25.40
N THR A 335 7.75 -11.29 25.68
CA THR A 335 8.40 -10.67 26.85
C THR A 335 7.76 -11.02 28.18
N GLY A 336 6.61 -11.67 28.17
CA GLY A 336 5.93 -12.14 29.37
C GLY A 336 4.97 -11.10 29.99
N GLU A 337 4.59 -11.35 31.26
CA GLU A 337 3.58 -10.54 31.95
C GLU A 337 4.13 -9.21 32.48
N LEU A 338 5.42 -9.14 32.73
CA LEU A 338 6.12 -8.00 33.29
C LEU A 338 7.10 -7.41 32.31
N ILE A 339 6.81 -6.21 31.82
CA ILE A 339 7.72 -5.48 30.93
C ILE A 339 8.40 -4.37 31.71
N HIS A 340 9.71 -4.55 31.94
CA HIS A 340 10.57 -3.53 32.54
C HIS A 340 11.05 -2.57 31.45
N LEU A 341 10.73 -1.29 31.55
CA LEU A 341 11.19 -0.27 30.63
C LEU A 341 12.55 0.26 31.11
N ARG A 342 13.62 -0.34 30.57
CA ARG A 342 15.00 0.02 30.91
C ARG A 342 15.42 1.25 30.08
N ARG A 343 16.22 2.17 30.69
CA ARG A 343 16.76 3.37 30.00
C ARG A 343 15.74 4.15 29.17
N LEU A 344 14.63 4.54 29.76
CA LEU A 344 13.49 5.16 29.11
C LEU A 344 13.85 6.35 28.19
N ARG A 345 14.89 7.14 28.53
CA ARG A 345 15.38 8.23 27.66
C ARG A 345 15.92 7.72 26.33
N LEU A 346 16.71 6.65 26.38
CA LEU A 346 17.31 6.03 25.20
C LEU A 346 16.24 5.36 24.33
N LEU A 347 15.32 4.62 24.97
CA LEU A 347 14.18 3.99 24.25
C LEU A 347 13.34 5.03 23.52
N ARG A 348 13.04 6.16 24.15
CA ARG A 348 12.27 7.24 23.50
C ARG A 348 13.05 7.86 22.34
N ALA A 349 14.34 8.14 22.51
CA ALA A 349 15.16 8.69 21.43
C ALA A 349 15.28 7.71 20.27
N ALA A 350 15.50 6.42 20.54
CA ALA A 350 15.57 5.38 19.55
C ALA A 350 14.22 5.18 18.82
N TRP A 351 13.10 5.26 19.55
CA TRP A 351 11.76 5.19 18.95
C TRP A 351 11.50 6.37 18.02
N LEU A 352 11.79 7.59 18.45
CA LEU A 352 11.66 8.78 17.61
C LEU A 352 12.56 8.68 16.38
N ALA A 353 13.80 8.23 16.55
CA ALA A 353 14.72 8.02 15.43
C ALA A 353 14.15 6.97 14.45
N ALA A 354 13.65 5.82 14.94
CA ALA A 354 13.09 4.78 14.10
C ALA A 354 11.87 5.24 13.29
N VAL A 355 11.02 6.13 13.85
CA VAL A 355 9.84 6.65 13.17
C VAL A 355 10.18 7.79 12.20
N VAL A 356 11.13 8.69 12.56
CA VAL A 356 11.44 9.90 11.77
C VAL A 356 12.47 9.63 10.67
N THR A 357 13.44 8.73 10.92
CA THR A 357 14.51 8.45 9.94
C THR A 357 13.96 8.01 8.56
N PRO A 358 12.93 7.15 8.45
CA PRO A 358 12.37 6.79 7.13
C PRO A 358 11.84 8.00 6.35
N ALA A 359 11.23 8.98 7.03
CA ALA A 359 10.75 10.20 6.38
C ALA A 359 11.93 11.06 5.89
N LEU A 360 12.98 11.20 6.71
CA LEU A 360 14.21 11.90 6.30
C LEU A 360 14.89 11.17 5.13
N ALA A 361 14.89 9.84 5.13
CA ALA A 361 15.43 9.06 4.02
C ALA A 361 14.66 9.29 2.70
N VAL A 362 13.32 9.35 2.74
CA VAL A 362 12.51 9.69 1.56
C VAL A 362 12.84 11.10 1.06
N ILE A 363 12.96 12.08 1.96
CA ILE A 363 13.36 13.44 1.61
C ILE A 363 14.73 13.46 0.93
N ALA A 364 15.71 12.75 1.53
CA ALA A 364 17.06 12.64 1.00
C ALA A 364 17.10 11.92 -0.36
N MET A 365 16.26 10.89 -0.55
CA MET A 365 16.16 10.19 -1.83
C MET A 365 15.59 11.10 -2.92
N VAL A 366 14.48 11.78 -2.68
CA VAL A 366 13.85 12.68 -3.67
C VAL A 366 14.81 13.81 -4.06
N ALA A 367 15.55 14.39 -3.09
CA ALA A 367 16.48 15.47 -3.35
C ALA A 367 17.81 14.97 -3.94
N GLY A 368 18.30 13.81 -3.57
CA GLY A 368 19.64 13.32 -3.87
C GLY A 368 19.74 12.42 -5.10
N GLN A 369 18.75 11.59 -5.37
CA GLN A 369 18.78 10.63 -6.50
C GLN A 369 19.15 11.27 -7.84
N PRO A 370 18.63 12.46 -8.22
CA PRO A 370 19.02 13.11 -9.46
C PRO A 370 20.51 13.50 -9.55
N TRP A 371 21.19 13.60 -8.41
CA TRP A 371 22.61 13.96 -8.33
C TRP A 371 23.54 12.76 -8.33
N PHE A 372 23.16 11.66 -7.65
CA PHE A 372 24.02 10.52 -7.40
C PHE A 372 23.76 9.34 -8.33
N ALA A 373 22.50 9.02 -8.56
CA ALA A 373 22.11 7.82 -9.33
C ALA A 373 21.77 8.12 -10.80
N ASN A 374 21.69 9.38 -11.21
CA ASN A 374 21.23 9.80 -12.54
C ASN A 374 19.86 9.17 -12.92
N THR A 375 19.02 8.88 -11.93
CA THR A 375 17.69 8.31 -12.14
C THR A 375 16.62 9.37 -11.87
N GLU A 376 15.62 9.37 -12.73
CA GLU A 376 14.47 10.26 -12.57
C GLU A 376 13.51 9.71 -11.52
N VAL A 377 13.07 10.57 -10.61
CA VAL A 377 12.08 10.24 -9.59
C VAL A 377 10.72 10.75 -10.06
N ALA A 378 9.71 9.88 -10.16
CA ALA A 378 8.38 10.26 -10.64
C ALA A 378 7.76 11.44 -9.88
N THR A 379 7.99 11.49 -8.57
CA THR A 379 7.50 12.59 -7.71
C THR A 379 8.13 13.95 -8.01
N SER A 380 9.23 14.01 -8.77
CA SER A 380 9.87 15.25 -9.20
C SER A 380 9.28 15.85 -10.49
N LEU A 381 8.46 15.06 -11.22
CA LEU A 381 7.84 15.50 -12.47
C LEU A 381 6.72 16.52 -12.20
N PRO A 382 6.68 17.64 -12.93
CA PRO A 382 5.67 18.68 -12.75
C PRO A 382 4.32 18.28 -13.38
N ALA A 383 3.62 17.30 -12.79
CA ALA A 383 2.43 16.67 -13.35
C ALA A 383 1.32 17.67 -13.75
N SER A 384 1.06 18.67 -12.91
CA SER A 384 0.05 19.70 -13.18
C SER A 384 0.43 20.58 -14.36
N ALA A 385 1.70 20.99 -14.47
CA ALA A 385 2.18 21.82 -15.58
C ALA A 385 2.17 21.03 -16.91
N ILE A 386 2.55 19.74 -16.86
CA ILE A 386 2.52 18.85 -18.03
C ILE A 386 1.08 18.67 -18.51
N SER A 387 0.17 18.28 -17.63
CA SER A 387 -1.23 18.01 -18.01
C SER A 387 -1.96 19.29 -18.48
N ALA A 388 -1.73 20.43 -17.85
CA ALA A 388 -2.32 21.71 -18.26
C ALA A 388 -1.83 22.13 -19.65
N TYR A 389 -0.50 22.12 -19.88
CA TYR A 389 0.07 22.55 -21.16
C TYR A 389 -0.48 21.76 -22.35
N PHE A 390 -0.49 20.41 -22.25
CA PHE A 390 -0.95 19.58 -23.36
C PHE A 390 -2.47 19.61 -23.52
N GLY A 391 -3.21 19.67 -22.41
CA GLY A 391 -4.67 19.85 -22.45
C GLY A 391 -5.09 21.14 -23.15
N GLU A 392 -4.54 22.26 -22.72
CA GLU A 392 -4.81 23.56 -23.31
C GLU A 392 -4.31 23.68 -24.78
N SER A 393 -3.17 23.05 -25.09
CA SER A 393 -2.65 23.03 -26.45
C SER A 393 -3.55 22.28 -27.42
N PHE A 394 -4.10 21.13 -26.95
CA PHE A 394 -5.08 20.36 -27.71
C PHE A 394 -6.38 21.17 -27.92
N GLU A 395 -6.91 21.75 -26.84
CA GLU A 395 -8.16 22.52 -26.89
C GLU A 395 -8.07 23.73 -27.81
N ARG A 396 -6.98 24.51 -27.75
CA ARG A 396 -6.73 25.66 -28.64
C ARG A 396 -6.66 25.26 -30.10
N ARG A 397 -6.19 24.05 -30.45
CA ARG A 397 -6.00 23.64 -31.85
C ARG A 397 -7.19 22.86 -32.43
N THR A 398 -8.01 22.25 -31.58
CA THR A 398 -9.14 21.43 -32.00
C THR A 398 -10.50 22.02 -31.64
N ASN A 399 -10.51 23.04 -30.77
CA ASN A 399 -11.70 23.60 -30.13
C ASN A 399 -12.57 22.56 -29.41
N ARG A 400 -11.93 21.51 -28.92
CA ARG A 400 -12.57 20.38 -28.17
C ARG A 400 -11.72 20.02 -26.94
N PRO A 401 -12.34 19.60 -25.83
CA PRO A 401 -11.59 19.14 -24.68
C PRO A 401 -10.79 17.88 -25.01
N LEU A 402 -9.63 17.72 -24.40
CA LEU A 402 -8.79 16.52 -24.55
C LEU A 402 -9.51 15.31 -23.93
N ARG A 403 -9.87 14.31 -24.74
CA ARG A 403 -10.62 13.13 -24.29
C ARG A 403 -9.80 11.85 -24.22
N ALA A 404 -8.65 11.80 -24.90
CA ALA A 404 -7.81 10.62 -24.92
C ALA A 404 -6.32 10.97 -24.97
N VAL A 405 -5.50 10.16 -24.34
CA VAL A 405 -4.04 10.30 -24.29
C VAL A 405 -3.37 8.95 -24.50
N ALA A 406 -2.20 8.94 -25.15
CA ALA A 406 -1.43 7.74 -25.45
C ALA A 406 0.08 8.07 -25.52
N GLY A 407 0.92 7.05 -25.73
CA GLY A 407 2.36 7.17 -25.89
C GLY A 407 3.14 6.60 -24.71
N ASP A 408 4.13 7.34 -24.20
CA ASP A 408 4.89 6.92 -23.01
C ASP A 408 3.93 6.67 -21.83
N PRO A 409 3.88 5.46 -21.26
CA PRO A 409 2.86 5.10 -20.26
C PRO A 409 2.85 6.01 -19.02
N GLN A 410 4.03 6.44 -18.55
CA GLN A 410 4.14 7.31 -17.38
C GLN A 410 3.66 8.73 -17.70
N LEU A 411 4.10 9.30 -18.82
CA LEU A 411 3.68 10.64 -19.23
C LEU A 411 2.20 10.69 -19.61
N ALA A 412 1.69 9.69 -20.33
CA ALA A 412 0.29 9.59 -20.68
C ALA A 412 -0.62 9.45 -19.43
N ALA A 413 -0.19 8.67 -18.42
CA ALA A 413 -0.89 8.59 -17.16
C ALA A 413 -0.92 9.93 -16.41
N LEU A 414 0.16 10.73 -16.44
CA LEU A 414 0.15 12.09 -15.88
C LEU A 414 -0.83 13.01 -16.62
N LEU A 415 -0.91 12.91 -17.95
CA LEU A 415 -1.89 13.66 -18.74
C LEU A 415 -3.33 13.25 -18.41
N ALA A 416 -3.56 11.96 -18.13
CA ALA A 416 -4.88 11.45 -17.75
C ALA A 416 -5.40 12.06 -16.43
N LEU A 417 -4.54 12.66 -15.62
CA LEU A 417 -4.92 13.41 -14.40
C LEU A 417 -5.31 14.88 -14.69
N GLY A 418 -5.18 15.33 -15.93
CA GLY A 418 -5.53 16.70 -16.32
C GLY A 418 -7.01 17.05 -16.08
N ALA A 419 -7.36 18.34 -16.18
CA ALA A 419 -8.69 18.86 -15.86
C ALA A 419 -9.83 18.15 -16.61
N SER A 420 -9.62 17.81 -17.89
CA SER A 420 -10.59 17.07 -18.71
C SER A 420 -10.64 15.57 -18.41
N ARG A 421 -9.72 15.07 -17.60
CA ARG A 421 -9.62 13.63 -17.25
C ARG A 421 -9.68 12.71 -18.48
N PRO A 422 -8.78 12.83 -19.46
CA PRO A 422 -8.83 12.04 -20.68
C PRO A 422 -8.64 10.53 -20.40
N HIS A 423 -9.20 9.69 -21.25
CA HIS A 423 -9.00 8.24 -21.22
C HIS A 423 -7.53 7.91 -21.55
N LEU A 424 -6.93 7.05 -20.76
CA LEU A 424 -5.59 6.53 -21.02
C LEU A 424 -5.67 5.32 -21.96
N LEU A 425 -4.97 5.40 -23.11
CA LEU A 425 -4.70 4.27 -23.98
C LEU A 425 -3.25 3.82 -23.78
N LEU A 426 -3.07 2.57 -23.38
CA LEU A 426 -1.77 1.89 -23.44
C LEU A 426 -1.60 1.32 -24.83
N ASP A 427 -1.02 2.09 -25.73
CA ASP A 427 -0.94 1.81 -27.17
C ASP A 427 0.00 0.64 -27.52
N ASP A 428 0.89 0.25 -26.63
CA ASP A 428 1.72 -0.97 -26.73
C ASP A 428 1.00 -2.24 -26.31
N THR A 429 0.03 -2.10 -25.39
CA THR A 429 -0.78 -3.19 -24.83
C THR A 429 -2.24 -2.77 -24.73
N PRO A 430 -2.96 -2.55 -25.87
CA PRO A 430 -4.31 -1.99 -25.88
C PRO A 430 -5.35 -2.83 -25.13
N GLU A 431 -5.14 -4.13 -25.01
CA GLU A 431 -5.97 -5.06 -24.24
C GLU A 431 -6.04 -4.72 -22.74
N ARG A 432 -5.01 -4.04 -22.22
CA ARG A 432 -4.99 -3.55 -20.84
C ARG A 432 -5.91 -2.36 -20.59
N THR A 433 -6.33 -1.69 -21.66
CA THR A 433 -7.22 -0.52 -21.61
C THR A 433 -8.48 -0.74 -22.46
N PRO A 434 -9.33 -1.73 -22.11
CA PRO A 434 -10.48 -2.15 -22.94
C PRO A 434 -11.55 -1.08 -23.10
N TRP A 435 -11.56 -0.02 -22.29
CA TRP A 435 -12.49 1.12 -22.39
C TRP A 435 -12.19 2.06 -23.57
N ILE A 436 -10.98 1.98 -24.13
CA ILE A 436 -10.60 2.76 -25.31
C ILE A 436 -9.77 1.91 -26.27
N THR A 437 -10.26 1.75 -27.49
CA THR A 437 -9.53 1.06 -28.55
C THR A 437 -8.71 2.05 -29.38
N PRO A 438 -7.65 1.62 -30.09
CA PRO A 438 -6.92 2.50 -31.03
C PRO A 438 -7.85 3.17 -32.07
N ALA A 439 -8.88 2.46 -32.54
CA ALA A 439 -9.88 3.02 -33.46
C ALA A 439 -10.68 4.15 -32.80
N LYS A 440 -11.16 3.94 -31.57
CA LYS A 440 -11.89 4.94 -30.81
C LYS A 440 -11.00 6.13 -30.43
N PHE A 441 -9.70 5.89 -30.16
CA PHE A 441 -8.73 6.95 -29.96
C PHE A 441 -8.59 7.82 -31.21
N ALA A 442 -8.49 7.22 -32.40
CA ALA A 442 -8.42 7.96 -33.67
C ALA A 442 -9.72 8.72 -33.99
N GLU A 443 -10.87 8.22 -33.53
CA GLU A 443 -12.17 8.88 -33.67
C GLU A 443 -12.29 10.10 -32.74
N LEU A 444 -12.00 9.91 -31.44
CA LEU A 444 -12.08 10.96 -30.43
C LEU A 444 -11.02 12.05 -30.62
N GLY A 445 -9.90 11.69 -31.22
CA GLY A 445 -8.68 12.46 -31.20
C GLY A 445 -8.04 12.49 -29.81
N GLY A 446 -6.76 12.86 -29.78
CA GLY A 446 -6.02 12.88 -28.54
C GLY A 446 -4.60 13.41 -28.68
N VAL A 447 -3.86 13.36 -27.60
CA VAL A 447 -2.44 13.72 -27.55
C VAL A 447 -1.63 12.44 -27.36
N VAL A 448 -0.62 12.26 -28.19
CA VAL A 448 0.40 11.21 -28.04
C VAL A 448 1.67 11.87 -27.53
N VAL A 449 2.26 11.33 -26.46
CA VAL A 449 3.45 11.91 -25.79
C VAL A 449 4.58 10.90 -25.69
N TRP A 450 5.82 11.41 -25.71
CA TRP A 450 7.02 10.61 -25.51
C TRP A 450 8.17 11.43 -24.96
N ARG A 451 9.20 10.76 -24.43
CA ARG A 451 10.43 11.41 -24.03
C ARG A 451 11.26 11.70 -25.27
N ALA A 452 11.51 12.98 -25.58
CA ALA A 452 12.31 13.38 -26.72
C ALA A 452 13.79 13.48 -26.34
N SER A 453 14.63 12.81 -27.13
CA SER A 453 16.09 12.86 -27.01
C SER A 453 16.69 14.04 -27.79
N ASP A 454 15.99 14.54 -28.82
CA ASP A 454 16.43 15.59 -29.73
C ASP A 454 15.58 16.87 -29.60
N THR A 455 15.98 17.92 -30.29
CA THR A 455 15.27 19.21 -30.38
C THR A 455 14.15 19.20 -31.41
N ALA A 456 14.15 18.26 -32.34
CA ALA A 456 13.11 18.12 -33.34
C ALA A 456 11.88 17.36 -32.78
N GLY A 457 12.04 16.67 -31.64
CA GLY A 457 10.95 15.89 -31.06
C GLY A 457 10.61 14.65 -31.87
N THR A 458 11.61 14.03 -32.50
CA THR A 458 11.42 12.82 -33.29
C THR A 458 10.75 11.72 -32.43
N PRO A 459 9.60 11.16 -32.85
CA PRO A 459 8.96 10.09 -32.12
C PRO A 459 9.82 8.82 -32.16
N PRO A 460 9.90 8.07 -31.04
CA PRO A 460 10.50 6.72 -31.06
C PRO A 460 9.85 5.84 -32.11
N GLU A 461 10.63 4.93 -32.70
CA GLU A 461 10.16 4.05 -33.79
C GLU A 461 8.90 3.24 -33.39
N ALA A 462 8.83 2.83 -32.14
CA ALA A 462 7.68 2.13 -31.60
C ALA A 462 6.39 2.97 -31.65
N ILE A 463 6.47 4.26 -31.35
CA ILE A 463 5.33 5.20 -31.42
C ILE A 463 5.01 5.51 -32.88
N ALA A 464 6.02 5.75 -33.72
CA ALA A 464 5.81 6.02 -35.13
C ALA A 464 5.11 4.86 -35.85
N ARG A 465 5.42 3.61 -35.50
CA ARG A 465 4.74 2.42 -36.04
C ARG A 465 3.28 2.30 -35.60
N ARG A 466 2.99 2.63 -34.33
CA ARG A 466 1.61 2.56 -33.79
C ARG A 466 0.72 3.70 -34.24
N PHE A 467 1.31 4.85 -34.52
CA PHE A 467 0.60 6.04 -35.03
C PHE A 467 1.19 6.48 -36.37
N PRO A 468 0.92 5.74 -37.48
CA PRO A 468 1.49 6.06 -38.77
C PRO A 468 0.99 7.43 -39.25
N GLY A 469 1.92 8.24 -39.80
CA GLY A 469 1.60 9.60 -40.28
C GLY A 469 1.48 10.65 -39.18
N ILE A 470 1.87 10.34 -37.94
CA ILE A 470 1.90 11.31 -36.84
C ILE A 470 2.91 12.41 -37.17
N VAL A 471 2.46 13.67 -37.02
CA VAL A 471 3.32 14.86 -37.23
C VAL A 471 3.75 15.35 -35.86
N PRO A 472 5.05 15.25 -35.51
CA PRO A 472 5.54 15.77 -34.25
C PRO A 472 5.43 17.28 -34.18
N GLU A 473 5.04 17.78 -33.04
CA GLU A 473 5.02 19.15 -32.65
C GLU A 473 6.37 19.55 -32.01
N ILE A 474 6.64 20.86 -31.92
CA ILE A 474 7.84 21.34 -31.24
C ILE A 474 7.85 20.83 -29.80
N PRO A 475 8.89 20.09 -29.38
CA PRO A 475 8.95 19.52 -28.06
C PRO A 475 8.94 20.58 -26.97
N ARG A 476 8.32 20.28 -25.85
CA ARG A 476 8.30 21.16 -24.69
C ARG A 476 9.23 20.70 -23.60
N THR A 477 9.99 21.63 -23.03
CA THR A 477 10.82 21.37 -21.85
C THR A 477 10.08 21.75 -20.57
N PHE A 478 10.26 20.93 -19.54
CA PHE A 478 9.70 21.17 -18.21
C PHE A 478 10.80 21.06 -17.15
N ASP A 479 10.70 21.90 -16.12
CA ASP A 479 11.62 21.84 -14.98
C ASP A 479 11.11 20.85 -13.93
N ARG A 480 11.97 19.87 -13.59
CA ARG A 480 11.72 18.97 -12.47
C ARG A 480 11.86 19.73 -11.14
N LEU A 481 11.36 19.14 -10.07
CA LEU A 481 11.63 19.66 -8.71
C LEU A 481 13.14 19.78 -8.44
N VAL A 482 13.87 18.74 -8.82
CA VAL A 482 15.34 18.70 -8.76
C VAL A 482 15.85 18.17 -10.10
N ASN A 483 16.60 18.97 -10.82
CA ASN A 483 17.18 18.56 -12.11
C ASN A 483 18.44 17.71 -11.91
N GLY A 484 19.26 18.02 -10.90
CA GLY A 484 20.51 17.32 -10.63
C GLY A 484 21.43 17.27 -11.84
N ARG A 485 21.93 16.06 -12.15
CA ARG A 485 22.74 15.76 -13.35
C ARG A 485 21.91 15.24 -14.53
N LEU A 486 20.59 15.15 -14.37
CA LEU A 486 19.71 14.66 -15.41
C LEU A 486 19.63 15.63 -16.60
N PRO A 487 19.51 15.11 -17.84
CA PRO A 487 19.24 15.95 -18.99
C PRO A 487 17.90 16.68 -18.82
N LEU A 488 17.72 17.79 -19.54
CA LEU A 488 16.44 18.53 -19.54
C LEU A 488 15.27 17.57 -19.83
N LEU A 489 14.19 17.70 -19.06
CA LEU A 489 12.95 16.96 -19.35
C LEU A 489 12.31 17.54 -20.59
N ARG A 490 12.56 16.90 -21.72
CA ARG A 490 11.97 17.26 -23.00
C ARG A 490 10.89 16.26 -23.37
N ILE A 491 9.67 16.74 -23.57
CA ILE A 491 8.54 15.93 -23.97
C ILE A 491 8.20 16.24 -25.42
N GLY A 492 8.38 15.23 -26.29
CA GLY A 492 7.87 15.23 -27.65
C GLY A 492 6.39 14.87 -27.63
N TRP A 493 5.64 15.40 -28.57
CA TRP A 493 4.21 15.19 -28.62
C TRP A 493 3.64 15.41 -30.00
N ALA A 494 2.45 14.85 -30.23
CA ALA A 494 1.70 15.12 -31.43
C ALA A 494 0.20 15.11 -31.14
N ILE A 495 -0.56 15.77 -31.98
CA ILE A 495 -2.03 15.79 -31.93
C ILE A 495 -2.59 14.85 -33.00
N VAL A 496 -3.38 13.88 -32.54
CA VAL A 496 -4.28 13.15 -33.42
C VAL A 496 -5.60 13.91 -33.45
N ARG A 497 -5.92 14.49 -34.60
CA ARG A 497 -7.15 15.30 -34.75
C ARG A 497 -8.37 14.36 -34.69
N PRO A 498 -9.45 14.75 -33.97
CA PRO A 498 -10.69 14.00 -34.00
C PRO A 498 -11.23 13.91 -35.44
N LYS A 499 -11.74 12.75 -35.82
CA LYS A 499 -12.44 12.59 -37.11
C LYS A 499 -13.66 13.51 -37.09
N ALA A 500 -13.92 14.15 -38.23
CA ALA A 500 -15.17 14.89 -38.42
C ALA A 500 -16.35 13.92 -38.21
N PRO A 501 -17.47 14.39 -37.58
CA PRO A 501 -18.66 13.57 -37.38
C PRO A 501 -19.28 13.16 -38.71
#